data_f503c0973f68f2756cc9bb55aad81db1
#
_entry.id   f503c0973f68f2756cc9bb55aad81db1
#
_cell.length_a   1.000
_cell.length_b   1.000
_cell.length_c   1.000
_cell.angle_alpha   90.00
_cell.angle_beta   90.00
_cell.angle_gamma   90.00
#
_symmetry.space_group_name_H-M   'P 1'
#
loop_
_entity.id
_entity.type
_entity.pdbx_description
1 polymer ?
#
loop_
_entity_poly.entity_id
_entity_poly.type
_entity_poly.pdbx_seq_one_letter_code
_entity_poly.pdbx_strand_id
1 'polypeptide(L)'
;MYTLLSGKNLVKIDLMDWKKKKKKKKKKKKNGKVDFNRDWVDYRDGFGDFKLWNDEFWLGNEHMNTLLSGKNLVKIDLMDWDGKKSYAFYENFRITDEADKYRLQYGQYSGKAGDALTGGGGMVEQWSGCLSGMQFSTRDQDNDRFFQGSCAKENQAGWWFNRCHAANLNGKFYRKGKYKAEYDNGVVWGTWKGLWYSLRHTAMKVRPQFFLDVAGSGAGDI
;
A
#
# COMPACT_ATOMS: atom_id res chain seq x y z
N MET A 1 -14.36 -1.45 7.29
CA MET A 1 -13.11 -1.51 6.47
C MET A 1 -12.43 -0.18 6.60
N TYR A 2 -11.19 -0.16 7.01
CA TYR A 2 -10.37 1.05 7.15
C TYR A 2 -9.38 1.12 6.01
N THR A 3 -9.01 2.31 5.58
CA THR A 3 -7.98 2.49 4.57
C THR A 3 -6.73 3.07 5.19
N LEU A 4 -5.57 2.49 4.91
CA LEU A 4 -4.29 2.81 5.51
C LEU A 4 -3.44 3.73 4.65
N LEU A 5 -3.64 3.66 3.34
CA LEU A 5 -2.83 4.34 2.33
C LEU A 5 -3.67 4.68 1.12
N SER A 6 -3.47 5.86 0.55
CA SER A 6 -3.92 6.21 -0.79
C SER A 6 -2.87 7.00 -1.54
N GLY A 7 -2.46 6.47 -2.70
CA GLY A 7 -1.71 7.20 -3.72
C GLY A 7 -2.63 7.55 -4.87
N LYS A 8 -2.74 8.83 -5.17
CA LYS A 8 -3.56 9.48 -6.19
C LYS A 8 -4.90 8.84 -6.51
N ASN A 9 -5.61 8.43 -5.51
CA ASN A 9 -7.07 8.25 -5.52
C ASN A 9 -7.54 7.47 -4.31
N LEU A 10 -8.33 8.13 -3.51
CA LEU A 10 -9.29 7.55 -2.58
C LEU A 10 -8.77 6.71 -1.43
N VAL A 11 -8.89 7.36 -0.34
CA VAL A 11 -9.05 6.70 0.94
C VAL A 11 -10.43 6.93 1.46
N LYS A 12 -11.02 5.90 1.97
CA LYS A 12 -12.25 5.98 2.72
C LYS A 12 -12.16 5.16 3.99
N ILE A 13 -12.30 5.84 5.12
CA ILE A 13 -12.81 5.19 6.32
C ILE A 13 -14.30 5.04 6.08
N ASP A 14 -14.77 3.87 5.70
CA ASP A 14 -16.19 3.54 5.74
C ASP A 14 -16.44 2.65 6.96
N LEU A 15 -16.93 3.28 8.02
CA LEU A 15 -17.79 2.58 8.94
C LEU A 15 -19.11 2.33 8.20
N MET A 16 -19.21 1.11 7.62
CA MET A 16 -20.43 0.48 7.16
C MET A 16 -21.67 1.38 6.93
N ASP A 17 -22.03 1.62 5.69
CA ASP A 17 -23.38 1.33 5.25
C ASP A 17 -23.40 1.04 3.74
N TRP A 18 -23.67 -0.20 3.38
CA TRP A 18 -23.67 -0.71 2.00
C TRP A 18 -24.95 -0.34 1.23
N LYS A 19 -25.83 0.46 1.80
CA LYS A 19 -27.15 0.80 1.23
C LYS A 19 -27.37 2.31 1.14
N LYS A 20 -26.61 3.07 0.34
CA LYS A 20 -27.08 4.37 -0.18
C LYS A 20 -26.48 4.76 -1.53
N LYS A 21 -27.37 4.73 -2.51
CA LYS A 21 -27.51 5.35 -3.83
C LYS A 21 -26.41 6.31 -4.32
N LYS A 22 -25.91 5.94 -5.52
CA LYS A 22 -25.14 6.78 -6.45
C LYS A 22 -25.75 8.16 -6.67
N LYS A 23 -25.06 9.24 -6.25
CA LYS A 23 -25.19 10.55 -6.87
C LYS A 23 -23.95 10.83 -7.71
N LYS A 24 -24.15 10.96 -9.04
CA LYS A 24 -23.12 11.39 -9.97
C LYS A 24 -22.67 12.81 -9.62
N LYS A 25 -21.47 13.00 -9.10
CA LYS A 25 -20.78 14.31 -9.05
C LYS A 25 -19.64 14.32 -10.04
N LYS A 26 -19.56 15.40 -10.84
CA LYS A 26 -18.51 15.65 -11.85
C LYS A 26 -17.11 15.52 -11.23
N LYS A 27 -16.30 14.60 -11.75
CA LYS A 27 -14.93 14.36 -11.31
C LYS A 27 -14.04 15.53 -11.71
N LYS A 28 -13.62 16.37 -10.77
CA LYS A 28 -12.43 17.23 -10.97
C LYS A 28 -11.20 16.31 -10.97
N LYS A 29 -10.45 16.32 -12.08
CA LYS A 29 -9.17 15.61 -12.20
C LYS A 29 -8.17 16.23 -11.21
N LYS A 30 -7.82 15.54 -10.16
CA LYS A 30 -6.71 15.91 -9.28
C LYS A 30 -5.44 15.17 -9.74
N ASN A 31 -4.31 15.83 -9.62
CA ASN A 31 -3.06 15.46 -10.27
C ASN A 31 -1.98 15.24 -9.22
N GLY A 32 -1.77 14.07 -8.62
CA GLY A 32 -0.61 13.73 -7.80
C GLY A 32 -0.04 14.94 -7.05
N LYS A 33 -0.70 15.38 -5.98
CA LYS A 33 -0.36 16.65 -5.31
C LYS A 33 0.44 16.44 -4.04
N VAL A 34 0.29 15.26 -3.41
CA VAL A 34 1.00 14.93 -2.18
C VAL A 34 2.34 14.34 -2.54
N ASP A 35 3.40 14.92 -1.99
CA ASP A 35 4.74 14.37 -2.08
C ASP A 35 4.90 13.29 -1.01
N PHE A 36 5.25 12.08 -1.44
CA PHE A 36 5.54 10.94 -0.57
C PHE A 36 7.04 10.78 -0.26
N ASN A 37 7.90 11.65 -0.79
CA ASN A 37 9.30 11.71 -0.38
C ASN A 37 9.45 12.46 0.94
N ARG A 38 9.07 11.82 2.02
CA ARG A 38 8.94 12.39 3.36
C ARG A 38 9.90 11.77 4.36
N ASP A 39 10.13 12.47 5.46
CA ASP A 39 10.94 12.04 6.57
C ASP A 39 10.21 11.05 7.51
N TRP A 40 10.94 10.44 8.41
CA TRP A 40 10.43 9.48 9.38
C TRP A 40 9.26 10.00 10.19
N VAL A 41 9.38 11.21 10.71
CA VAL A 41 8.34 11.85 11.54
C VAL A 41 7.03 12.01 10.76
N ASP A 42 7.11 12.45 9.50
CA ASP A 42 5.93 12.55 8.63
C ASP A 42 5.27 11.18 8.43
N TYR A 43 6.05 10.13 8.16
CA TYR A 43 5.52 8.77 8.00
C TYR A 43 5.00 8.18 9.30
N ARG A 44 5.59 8.52 10.44
CA ARG A 44 5.09 8.13 11.77
C ARG A 44 3.73 8.73 12.05
N ASP A 45 3.58 10.04 11.86
CA ASP A 45 2.40 10.81 12.28
C ASP A 45 1.30 10.82 11.21
N GLY A 46 1.67 10.63 9.94
CA GLY A 46 0.78 10.70 8.80
C GLY A 46 0.76 12.06 8.11
N PHE A 47 0.42 12.08 6.83
CA PHE A 47 0.40 13.28 6.00
C PHE A 47 -0.61 13.17 4.86
N GLY A 48 -0.90 14.31 4.23
CA GLY A 48 -1.86 14.41 3.13
C GLY A 48 -3.21 14.96 3.56
N ASP A 49 -4.21 14.86 2.71
CA ASP A 49 -5.54 15.43 2.98
C ASP A 49 -6.54 14.29 3.29
N PHE A 50 -7.01 14.27 4.53
CA PHE A 50 -7.98 13.28 5.03
C PHE A 50 -9.44 13.71 4.83
N LYS A 51 -9.70 14.92 4.31
CA LYS A 51 -11.04 15.53 4.30
C LYS A 51 -11.87 15.21 3.07
N LEU A 52 -11.24 14.85 1.96
CA LEU A 52 -11.94 14.67 0.69
C LEU A 52 -11.80 13.24 0.16
N TRP A 53 -12.85 12.72 -0.44
CA TRP A 53 -13.01 11.36 -0.99
C TRP A 53 -12.02 10.95 -2.08
N ASN A 54 -11.16 11.84 -2.55
CA ASN A 54 -10.21 11.63 -3.63
C ASN A 54 -8.82 12.14 -3.26
N ASP A 55 -8.50 12.22 -1.99
CA ASP A 55 -7.24 12.79 -1.54
C ASP A 55 -6.17 11.72 -1.38
N GLU A 56 -4.93 12.13 -1.48
CA GLU A 56 -3.74 11.32 -1.33
C GLU A 56 -3.25 11.48 0.09
N PHE A 57 -3.02 10.37 0.80
CA PHE A 57 -2.49 10.42 2.16
C PHE A 57 -1.78 9.14 2.59
N TRP A 58 -0.99 9.27 3.60
CA TRP A 58 -0.48 8.22 4.46
C TRP A 58 -1.11 8.39 5.84
N LEU A 59 -1.69 7.31 6.39
CA LEU A 59 -2.42 7.39 7.66
C LEU A 59 -1.51 7.69 8.86
N GLY A 60 -0.24 7.31 8.77
CA GLY A 60 0.73 7.31 9.85
C GLY A 60 1.00 5.90 10.37
N ASN A 61 2.27 5.57 10.53
CA ASN A 61 2.68 4.24 11.00
C ASN A 61 2.19 3.96 12.42
N GLU A 62 2.15 4.98 13.28
CA GLU A 62 1.65 4.87 14.65
C GLU A 62 0.16 4.50 14.68
N HIS A 63 -0.64 5.19 13.87
CA HIS A 63 -2.05 4.87 13.73
C HIS A 63 -2.27 3.48 13.10
N MET A 64 -1.43 3.11 12.13
CA MET A 64 -1.50 1.78 11.50
C MET A 64 -1.13 0.67 12.49
N ASN A 65 -0.10 0.83 13.32
CA ASN A 65 0.27 -0.12 14.37
C ASN A 65 -0.93 -0.40 15.28
N THR A 66 -1.60 0.65 15.75
CA THR A 66 -2.80 0.53 16.58
C THR A 66 -3.94 -0.20 15.86
N LEU A 67 -4.26 0.17 14.62
CA LEU A 67 -5.36 -0.41 13.84
C LEU A 67 -5.12 -1.86 13.44
N LEU A 68 -3.86 -2.27 13.29
CA LEU A 68 -3.45 -3.59 12.83
C LEU A 68 -3.11 -4.55 13.98
N SER A 69 -3.37 -4.18 15.23
CA SER A 69 -3.00 -4.95 16.42
C SER A 69 -3.70 -6.31 16.54
N GLY A 70 -4.86 -6.49 15.91
CA GLY A 70 -5.64 -7.74 15.93
C GLY A 70 -5.51 -8.56 14.64
N LYS A 71 -6.19 -9.73 14.60
CA LYS A 71 -6.36 -10.49 13.36
C LYS A 71 -7.13 -9.67 12.34
N ASN A 72 -6.55 -9.47 11.17
CA ASN A 72 -7.13 -8.63 10.14
C ASN A 72 -6.83 -9.16 8.73
N LEU A 73 -7.53 -8.58 7.75
CA LEU A 73 -7.30 -8.80 6.34
C LEU A 73 -7.05 -7.44 5.68
N VAL A 74 -5.91 -7.31 5.03
CA VAL A 74 -5.61 -6.15 4.19
C VAL A 74 -5.92 -6.46 2.74
N LYS A 75 -6.65 -5.56 2.10
CA LYS A 75 -6.88 -5.54 0.66
C LYS A 75 -6.12 -4.40 0.02
N ILE A 76 -5.34 -4.69 -0.99
CA ILE A 76 -4.66 -3.71 -1.83
C ILE A 76 -5.41 -3.63 -3.15
N ASP A 77 -6.06 -2.51 -3.42
CA ASP A 77 -6.71 -2.23 -4.69
C ASP A 77 -5.74 -1.50 -5.62
N LEU A 78 -5.66 -1.94 -6.86
CA LEU A 78 -4.77 -1.42 -7.89
C LEU A 78 -5.56 -1.06 -9.14
N MET A 79 -5.17 0.02 -9.85
CA MET A 79 -5.76 0.38 -11.15
C MET A 79 -4.69 0.95 -12.08
N ASP A 80 -4.70 0.48 -13.32
CA ASP A 80 -3.83 1.01 -14.37
C ASP A 80 -4.44 2.23 -15.09
N TRP A 81 -3.73 2.77 -16.07
CA TRP A 81 -4.15 3.95 -16.81
C TRP A 81 -5.29 3.67 -17.79
N ASP A 82 -5.49 2.42 -18.20
CA ASP A 82 -6.60 1.99 -19.06
C ASP A 82 -7.87 1.72 -18.25
N GLY A 83 -7.79 1.87 -16.92
CA GLY A 83 -8.91 1.65 -16.00
C GLY A 83 -9.10 0.19 -15.59
N LYS A 84 -8.18 -0.70 -15.99
CA LYS A 84 -8.15 -2.09 -15.51
C LYS A 84 -7.87 -2.10 -14.02
N LYS A 85 -8.57 -2.96 -13.28
CA LYS A 85 -8.43 -3.11 -11.84
C LYS A 85 -7.88 -4.48 -11.49
N SER A 86 -7.04 -4.52 -10.46
CA SER A 86 -6.59 -5.75 -9.84
C SER A 86 -6.52 -5.57 -8.33
N TYR A 87 -6.27 -6.65 -7.60
CA TYR A 87 -6.20 -6.61 -6.15
C TYR A 87 -5.31 -7.73 -5.59
N ALA A 88 -4.79 -7.47 -4.41
CA ALA A 88 -4.11 -8.43 -3.56
C ALA A 88 -4.74 -8.41 -2.16
N PHE A 89 -4.84 -9.58 -1.52
CA PHE A 89 -5.20 -9.73 -0.12
C PHE A 89 -4.06 -10.35 0.66
N TYR A 90 -3.88 -9.89 1.91
CA TYR A 90 -2.94 -10.47 2.86
C TYR A 90 -3.63 -10.63 4.21
N GLU A 91 -3.57 -11.84 4.76
CA GLU A 91 -4.06 -12.17 6.08
C GLU A 91 -3.09 -11.72 7.17
N ASN A 92 -3.60 -11.44 8.36
CA ASN A 92 -2.79 -11.09 9.53
C ASN A 92 -1.73 -10.01 9.25
N PHE A 93 -2.09 -9.02 8.42
CA PHE A 93 -1.21 -7.91 8.08
C PHE A 93 -1.03 -7.02 9.30
N ARG A 94 0.20 -6.81 9.72
CA ARG A 94 0.54 -5.98 10.87
C ARG A 94 1.90 -5.33 10.71
N ILE A 95 2.10 -4.26 11.44
CA ILE A 95 3.40 -3.64 11.65
C ILE A 95 3.67 -3.57 13.15
N THR A 96 4.94 -3.70 13.53
CA THR A 96 5.38 -3.52 14.91
C THR A 96 5.35 -2.04 15.31
N ASP A 97 5.75 -1.73 16.53
CA ASP A 97 5.88 -0.37 17.05
C ASP A 97 7.12 0.37 16.49
N GLU A 98 7.29 1.64 16.90
CA GLU A 98 8.42 2.47 16.48
C GLU A 98 9.77 1.92 16.98
N ALA A 99 9.81 1.27 18.15
CA ALA A 99 11.05 0.70 18.70
C ALA A 99 11.65 -0.37 17.77
N ASP A 100 10.79 -1.19 17.13
CA ASP A 100 11.20 -2.15 16.09
C ASP A 100 11.05 -1.59 14.66
N LYS A 101 10.99 -0.28 14.51
CA LYS A 101 10.95 0.40 13.20
C LYS A 101 9.78 -0.03 12.32
N TYR A 102 8.60 -0.21 12.90
CA TYR A 102 7.37 -0.57 12.21
C TYR A 102 7.53 -1.76 11.26
N ARG A 103 8.20 -2.81 11.72
CA ARG A 103 8.50 -4.02 10.93
C ARG A 103 7.22 -4.66 10.37
N LEU A 104 7.21 -4.92 9.06
CA LEU A 104 6.10 -5.50 8.35
C LEU A 104 6.00 -7.01 8.57
N GLN A 105 4.80 -7.48 8.87
CA GLN A 105 4.46 -8.90 8.95
C GLN A 105 3.11 -9.13 8.27
N TYR A 106 2.98 -10.23 7.56
CA TYR A 106 1.71 -10.65 6.95
C TYR A 106 1.70 -12.16 6.75
N GLY A 107 0.49 -12.71 6.62
CA GLY A 107 0.26 -14.13 6.36
C GLY A 107 -0.02 -14.41 4.90
N GLN A 108 -0.98 -15.31 4.66
CA GLN A 108 -1.26 -15.85 3.34
C GLN A 108 -1.75 -14.78 2.35
N TYR A 109 -1.20 -14.86 1.14
CA TYR A 109 -1.64 -14.07 -0.01
C TYR A 109 -2.83 -14.73 -0.72
N SER A 110 -3.75 -13.90 -1.24
CA SER A 110 -4.71 -14.27 -2.27
C SER A 110 -5.03 -13.06 -3.16
N GLY A 111 -5.45 -13.29 -4.41
CA GLY A 111 -5.81 -12.17 -5.28
C GLY A 111 -5.45 -12.38 -6.75
N LYS A 112 -5.66 -11.34 -7.56
CA LYS A 112 -5.45 -11.37 -9.02
C LYS A 112 -4.24 -10.55 -9.49
N ALA A 113 -3.57 -9.84 -8.57
CA ALA A 113 -2.45 -8.97 -8.90
C ALA A 113 -1.09 -9.67 -8.86
N GLY A 114 -1.02 -10.90 -8.32
CA GLY A 114 0.22 -11.56 -7.97
C GLY A 114 0.80 -11.05 -6.64
N ASP A 115 1.63 -11.85 -5.99
CA ASP A 115 2.21 -11.59 -4.68
C ASP A 115 3.50 -10.75 -4.79
N ALA A 116 3.34 -9.44 -4.93
CA ALA A 116 4.49 -8.54 -5.04
C ALA A 116 5.10 -8.14 -3.68
N LEU A 117 4.39 -8.32 -2.56
CA LEU A 117 5.00 -8.08 -1.25
C LEU A 117 6.00 -9.19 -0.88
N THR A 118 5.79 -10.42 -1.36
CA THR A 118 6.72 -11.54 -1.15
C THR A 118 7.80 -11.62 -2.24
N GLY A 119 7.73 -10.76 -3.27
CA GLY A 119 8.75 -10.70 -4.32
C GLY A 119 8.55 -11.73 -5.45
N GLY A 120 7.34 -12.26 -5.63
CA GLY A 120 7.02 -13.23 -6.68
C GLY A 120 7.09 -12.63 -8.10
N GLY A 121 7.14 -13.53 -9.11
CA GLY A 121 6.99 -13.16 -10.52
C GLY A 121 8.26 -13.11 -11.36
N GLY A 122 9.41 -13.53 -10.84
CA GLY A 122 10.65 -13.72 -11.63
C GLY A 122 11.32 -12.42 -12.12
N MET A 123 10.79 -11.25 -11.77
CA MET A 123 11.33 -9.94 -12.17
C MET A 123 12.37 -9.39 -11.20
N VAL A 124 12.35 -9.87 -9.98
CA VAL A 124 13.30 -9.54 -8.90
C VAL A 124 13.62 -10.84 -8.20
N GLU A 125 14.84 -11.04 -7.79
CA GLU A 125 15.17 -12.20 -6.94
C GLU A 125 14.26 -12.17 -5.71
N GLN A 126 13.56 -13.26 -5.46
CA GLN A 126 12.50 -13.33 -4.45
C GLN A 126 12.99 -12.85 -3.07
N TRP A 127 14.23 -13.22 -2.69
CA TRP A 127 14.81 -12.82 -1.41
C TRP A 127 15.06 -11.31 -1.31
N SER A 128 15.40 -10.63 -2.41
CA SER A 128 15.68 -9.19 -2.42
C SER A 128 14.41 -8.35 -2.52
N GLY A 129 13.38 -8.88 -3.17
CA GLY A 129 12.07 -8.23 -3.32
C GLY A 129 11.09 -8.49 -2.18
N CYS A 130 11.34 -9.49 -1.32
CA CYS A 130 10.45 -9.86 -0.22
C CYS A 130 10.46 -8.79 0.88
N LEU A 131 9.27 -8.25 1.18
CA LEU A 131 9.09 -7.19 2.17
C LEU A 131 8.70 -7.73 3.55
N SER A 132 8.39 -9.03 3.67
CA SER A 132 8.07 -9.64 4.95
C SER A 132 9.26 -9.57 5.91
N GLY A 133 9.01 -9.10 7.12
CA GLY A 133 10.05 -8.94 8.14
C GLY A 133 10.94 -7.70 7.93
N MET A 134 10.70 -6.88 6.91
CA MET A 134 11.48 -5.65 6.68
C MET A 134 10.98 -4.53 7.57
N GLN A 135 11.93 -3.75 8.08
CA GLN A 135 11.68 -2.52 8.81
C GLN A 135 11.33 -1.39 7.84
N PHE A 136 10.57 -0.39 8.32
CA PHE A 136 10.25 0.77 7.51
C PHE A 136 11.48 1.66 7.32
N SER A 137 11.70 2.16 6.12
CA SER A 137 12.80 3.08 5.80
C SER A 137 12.28 4.34 5.17
N THR A 138 12.91 5.46 5.51
CA THR A 138 12.69 6.78 4.93
C THR A 138 14.03 7.39 4.50
N ARG A 139 14.02 8.49 3.77
CA ARG A 139 15.23 9.15 3.26
C ARG A 139 16.21 9.58 4.37
N ASP A 140 15.71 9.84 5.57
CA ASP A 140 16.46 10.26 6.77
C ASP A 140 16.70 9.12 7.76
N GLN A 141 16.01 7.98 7.61
CA GLN A 141 16.20 6.81 8.47
C GLN A 141 16.20 5.53 7.62
N ASP A 142 17.40 5.01 7.42
CA ASP A 142 17.68 3.83 6.60
C ASP A 142 17.70 2.57 7.47
N ASN A 143 16.77 1.66 7.19
CA ASN A 143 16.63 0.38 7.87
C ASN A 143 16.54 -0.78 6.84
N ASP A 144 16.87 -0.52 5.56
CA ASP A 144 16.84 -1.52 4.49
C ASP A 144 18.05 -2.46 4.49
N ARG A 145 18.15 -3.35 3.53
CA ARG A 145 19.25 -4.30 3.38
C ARG A 145 20.18 -3.98 2.20
N PHE A 146 20.09 -2.79 1.67
CA PHE A 146 20.94 -2.35 0.57
C PHE A 146 22.16 -1.59 1.11
N PHE A 147 23.17 -2.29 1.57
CA PHE A 147 24.38 -1.75 2.22
C PHE A 147 25.19 -0.76 1.38
N GLN A 148 24.98 -0.71 0.07
CA GLN A 148 25.73 0.17 -0.85
C GLN A 148 25.01 1.49 -1.14
N GLY A 149 23.80 1.66 -0.65
CA GLY A 149 22.94 2.81 -0.93
C GLY A 149 21.79 2.90 0.04
N SER A 150 20.72 3.57 -0.37
CA SER A 150 19.47 3.66 0.39
C SER A 150 18.28 3.56 -0.55
N CYS A 151 17.53 2.49 -0.41
CA CYS A 151 16.32 2.28 -1.23
C CYS A 151 15.32 3.42 -1.08
N ALA A 152 15.18 3.97 0.12
CA ALA A 152 14.26 5.09 0.35
C ALA A 152 14.69 6.36 -0.40
N LYS A 153 15.99 6.64 -0.51
CA LYS A 153 16.52 7.78 -1.27
C LYS A 153 16.37 7.57 -2.77
N GLU A 154 16.71 6.40 -3.28
CA GLU A 154 16.61 6.04 -4.71
C GLU A 154 15.15 6.03 -5.18
N ASN A 155 14.25 5.48 -4.35
CA ASN A 155 12.83 5.41 -4.65
C ASN A 155 12.03 6.68 -4.30
N GLN A 156 12.66 7.65 -3.62
CA GLN A 156 12.02 8.90 -3.19
C GLN A 156 10.71 8.63 -2.43
N ALA A 157 10.72 7.67 -1.51
CA ALA A 157 9.54 7.22 -0.78
C ALA A 157 9.93 6.57 0.55
N GLY A 158 9.01 6.58 1.52
CA GLY A 158 9.07 5.69 2.67
C GLY A 158 8.33 4.39 2.39
N TRP A 159 8.96 3.24 2.69
CA TRP A 159 8.39 1.92 2.48
C TRP A 159 9.16 0.87 3.31
N TRP A 160 8.66 -0.36 3.32
CA TRP A 160 9.35 -1.51 3.93
C TRP A 160 10.38 -2.11 2.96
N PHE A 161 11.41 -1.34 2.62
CA PHE A 161 12.41 -1.77 1.65
C PHE A 161 13.26 -2.93 2.14
N ASN A 162 13.60 -3.84 1.22
CA ASN A 162 14.60 -4.87 1.37
C ASN A 162 15.84 -4.46 0.52
N ARG A 163 15.98 -4.98 -0.72
CA ARG A 163 17.04 -4.58 -1.66
C ARG A 163 16.53 -4.52 -3.12
N CYS A 164 15.65 -3.68 -3.57
CA CYS A 164 14.85 -2.75 -2.78
C CYS A 164 13.43 -3.29 -2.60
N HIS A 165 12.71 -3.65 -3.71
CA HIS A 165 11.30 -4.04 -3.66
C HIS A 165 10.82 -4.73 -4.94
N ALA A 166 9.69 -5.44 -4.86
CA ALA A 166 8.86 -5.82 -6.00
C ALA A 166 7.51 -5.08 -6.01
N ALA A 167 7.22 -4.33 -4.93
CA ALA A 167 6.09 -3.40 -4.84
C ALA A 167 6.50 -2.16 -4.05
N ASN A 168 6.13 -0.98 -4.55
CA ASN A 168 6.27 0.29 -3.87
C ASN A 168 5.03 1.14 -4.17
N LEU A 169 4.13 1.28 -3.19
CA LEU A 169 2.89 2.03 -3.37
C LEU A 169 3.03 3.52 -3.02
N ASN A 170 4.13 3.91 -2.39
CA ASN A 170 4.48 5.29 -2.04
C ASN A 170 5.43 5.96 -3.04
N GLY A 171 5.81 5.25 -4.10
CA GLY A 171 6.74 5.74 -5.10
C GLY A 171 6.25 6.98 -5.84
N LYS A 172 7.14 7.54 -6.64
CA LYS A 172 6.88 8.73 -7.46
C LYS A 172 5.79 8.46 -8.49
N PHE A 173 4.84 9.38 -8.58
CA PHE A 173 3.74 9.25 -9.51
C PHE A 173 4.13 9.68 -10.93
N TYR A 174 4.15 8.73 -11.86
CA TYR A 174 4.35 8.98 -13.29
C TYR A 174 3.05 8.85 -14.05
N ARG A 175 2.65 9.93 -14.76
CA ARG A 175 1.46 9.92 -15.58
C ARG A 175 1.61 9.01 -16.79
N LYS A 176 0.50 8.43 -17.26
CA LYS A 176 0.41 7.52 -18.41
C LYS A 176 1.06 6.14 -18.21
N GLY A 177 1.52 5.82 -17.02
CA GLY A 177 1.98 4.48 -16.64
C GLY A 177 3.47 4.26 -16.93
N LYS A 178 3.84 3.87 -18.15
CA LYS A 178 5.24 3.63 -18.50
C LYS A 178 6.10 4.87 -18.25
N TYR A 179 7.25 4.68 -17.64
CA TYR A 179 8.20 5.75 -17.36
C TYR A 179 9.64 5.28 -17.57
N LYS A 180 10.55 6.25 -17.68
CA LYS A 180 12.00 6.06 -17.68
C LYS A 180 12.57 6.94 -16.58
N ALA A 181 13.39 6.36 -15.73
CA ALA A 181 14.08 7.03 -14.64
C ALA A 181 15.40 6.30 -14.36
N GLU A 182 16.21 6.82 -13.49
CA GLU A 182 17.44 6.16 -13.06
C GLU A 182 17.14 4.89 -12.25
N TYR A 183 16.08 4.95 -11.42
CA TYR A 183 15.61 3.86 -10.59
C TYR A 183 14.15 3.52 -10.87
N ASP A 184 13.71 2.34 -10.48
CA ASP A 184 12.32 1.83 -10.57
C ASP A 184 11.39 2.44 -9.50
N ASN A 185 11.50 3.74 -9.32
CA ASN A 185 10.94 4.53 -8.23
C ASN A 185 9.46 4.92 -8.40
N GLY A 186 8.73 4.30 -9.32
CA GLY A 186 7.32 4.56 -9.55
C GLY A 186 6.39 3.98 -8.48
N VAL A 187 5.09 4.28 -8.59
CA VAL A 187 4.04 3.58 -7.83
C VAL A 187 3.81 2.23 -8.49
N VAL A 188 4.49 1.20 -8.02
CA VAL A 188 4.60 -0.06 -8.77
C VAL A 188 4.04 -1.28 -8.01
N TRP A 189 3.56 -2.25 -8.80
CA TRP A 189 3.22 -3.59 -8.39
C TRP A 189 3.79 -4.57 -9.43
N GLY A 190 5.00 -5.08 -9.17
CA GLY A 190 5.85 -5.76 -10.15
C GLY A 190 5.18 -6.99 -10.77
N THR A 191 4.52 -7.81 -9.97
CA THR A 191 3.84 -9.04 -10.43
C THR A 191 2.63 -8.79 -11.35
N TRP A 192 2.12 -7.54 -11.44
CA TRP A 192 1.00 -7.20 -12.30
C TRP A 192 1.40 -6.39 -13.54
N LYS A 193 2.22 -5.33 -13.37
CA LYS A 193 2.55 -4.38 -14.45
C LYS A 193 4.06 -4.20 -14.66
N GLY A 194 4.89 -4.89 -13.88
CA GLY A 194 6.33 -4.66 -13.88
C GLY A 194 6.73 -3.43 -13.07
N LEU A 195 8.04 -3.24 -12.92
CA LEU A 195 8.60 -2.17 -12.08
C LEU A 195 8.68 -0.81 -12.82
N TRP A 196 8.54 -0.80 -14.15
CA TRP A 196 8.63 0.40 -14.99
C TRP A 196 7.26 0.92 -15.44
N TYR A 197 6.23 0.61 -14.66
CA TYR A 197 4.86 1.07 -14.91
C TYR A 197 4.26 1.63 -13.62
N SER A 198 4.15 2.96 -13.53
CA SER A 198 3.50 3.64 -12.41
C SER A 198 2.00 3.53 -12.49
N LEU A 199 1.38 2.94 -11.48
CA LEU A 199 -0.06 2.74 -11.39
C LEU A 199 -0.81 4.08 -11.33
N ARG A 200 -2.02 4.08 -11.85
CA ARG A 200 -2.91 5.25 -11.79
C ARG A 200 -3.53 5.43 -10.41
N HIS A 201 -3.79 4.30 -9.72
CA HIS A 201 -4.45 4.31 -8.41
C HIS A 201 -4.06 3.09 -7.59
N THR A 202 -3.81 3.33 -6.33
CA THR A 202 -3.59 2.30 -5.32
C THR A 202 -4.31 2.66 -4.03
N ALA A 203 -4.78 1.65 -3.29
CA ALA A 203 -5.33 1.86 -1.95
C ALA A 203 -5.12 0.60 -1.10
N MET A 204 -4.65 0.78 0.12
CA MET A 204 -4.59 -0.28 1.13
C MET A 204 -5.78 -0.11 2.08
N LYS A 205 -6.55 -1.18 2.26
CA LYS A 205 -7.76 -1.21 3.07
C LYS A 205 -7.68 -2.34 4.06
N VAL A 206 -8.01 -2.09 5.32
CA VAL A 206 -8.00 -3.10 6.38
C VAL A 206 -9.42 -3.39 6.88
N ARG A 207 -9.66 -4.63 7.25
CA ARG A 207 -10.82 -5.03 8.05
C ARG A 207 -10.41 -6.06 9.09
N PRO A 208 -11.05 -6.11 10.25
CA PRO A 208 -10.90 -7.22 11.19
C PRO A 208 -11.35 -8.55 10.56
N GLN A 209 -10.66 -9.65 10.87
CA GLN A 209 -10.93 -10.97 10.28
C GLN A 209 -12.25 -11.58 10.81
N PHE A 210 -12.61 -11.31 12.06
CA PHE A 210 -13.84 -11.86 12.67
C PHE A 210 -15.15 -11.47 11.96
N PHE A 211 -15.15 -10.42 11.13
CA PHE A 211 -16.31 -10.08 10.30
C PHE A 211 -16.62 -11.14 9.21
N LEU A 212 -15.71 -12.04 8.91
CA LEU A 212 -15.95 -13.15 7.99
C LEU A 212 -16.67 -14.31 8.68
N ASP A 213 -16.32 -14.55 9.93
CA ASP A 213 -16.85 -15.71 10.69
C ASP A 213 -18.32 -15.52 11.05
N VAL A 214 -18.76 -14.27 11.28
CA VAL A 214 -20.16 -13.94 11.58
C VAL A 214 -21.04 -13.96 10.32
N ALA A 215 -20.49 -13.63 9.15
CA ALA A 215 -21.24 -13.67 7.88
C ALA A 215 -21.39 -15.10 7.30
N GLY A 216 -20.48 -16.01 7.69
CA GLY A 216 -20.52 -17.42 7.27
C GLY A 216 -21.38 -18.34 8.13
N SER A 217 -21.68 -17.95 9.37
CA SER A 217 -22.49 -18.74 10.31
C SER A 217 -24.01 -18.52 10.19
N GLY A 218 -24.45 -17.70 9.25
CA GLY A 218 -25.88 -17.37 9.04
C GLY A 218 -26.56 -18.07 7.86
N ALA A 219 -25.94 -19.05 7.23
CA ALA A 219 -26.54 -19.84 6.15
C ALA A 219 -26.47 -21.34 6.47
N GLY A 220 -27.11 -21.71 7.57
CA GLY A 220 -27.37 -23.09 7.95
C GLY A 220 -28.64 -23.17 8.75
N ASP A 221 -29.62 -23.82 8.17
CA ASP A 221 -30.85 -24.33 8.76
C ASP A 221 -31.94 -23.33 9.20
N ILE A 222 -32.91 -23.11 8.31
CA ILE A 222 -34.34 -23.49 8.52
C ILE A 222 -34.95 -23.80 7.15
#